data_36ec3f2a85faef09d743d4b360277fd3
#
_entry.id   36ec3f2a85faef09d743d4b360277fd3
#
_cell.length_a   1.000
_cell.length_b   1.000
_cell.length_c   1.000
_cell.angle_alpha   90.00
_cell.angle_beta   90.00
_cell.angle_gamma   90.00
#
_symmetry.space_group_name_H-M   'P 1'
#
loop_
_entity.id
_entity.type
_entity.pdbx_description
1 polymer ?
#
loop_
_entity_poly.entity_id
_entity_poly.type
_entity_poly.pdbx_seq_one_letter_code
_entity_poly.pdbx_strand_id
1 'polypeptide(L)'
;MARLHVMERSHAQAVMDDLHDALGRRLAVSSLAPCPVEFTAALVNLCSTQSCGKCTPCRVGLSALSALLADVLEGRADESTLNLIERTARTIYLSSDCAIGYEAGAMALTAIRGFRDDFEHHIREHSCGFDREARVPCVSGCPAHVDIPGYISLVEAGRYADAVKVIRKNNPLPLVCGLVCEHPCEMHCRRGMVDDPMNILALKRFAVEHSDLNDHKPHVVDNTGKRIAVIGGGPAGLSCAYYLAVMGHKVTIFEQRHHLGGMLRYGIPSYRLPRERLQAEVDWILSAGIDVELDHSVNGEELARLRDEF
;
A
#
# COMPACT_ATOMS: atom_id res chain seq x y z
N MET A 1 -0.43 39.09 42.36
CA MET A 1 -1.06 38.34 41.26
C MET A 1 -0.04 38.17 40.15
N ALA A 2 0.54 36.97 40.00
CA ALA A 2 1.47 36.68 38.91
C ALA A 2 0.67 36.54 37.61
N ARG A 3 0.90 37.42 36.65
CA ARG A 3 0.36 37.25 35.28
C ARG A 3 1.07 36.08 34.66
N LEU A 4 0.35 35.00 34.41
CA LEU A 4 0.77 33.94 33.52
C LEU A 4 0.99 34.56 32.12
N HIS A 5 2.26 34.72 31.72
CA HIS A 5 2.59 34.98 30.32
C HIS A 5 2.32 33.68 29.55
N VAL A 6 1.19 33.59 28.86
CA VAL A 6 0.98 32.62 27.80
C VAL A 6 1.95 33.03 26.70
N MET A 7 3.02 32.26 26.55
CA MET A 7 3.92 32.42 25.37
C MET A 7 3.10 32.04 24.15
N GLU A 8 2.67 33.02 23.37
CA GLU A 8 2.15 32.76 22.04
C GLU A 8 3.26 32.05 21.23
N ARG A 9 2.91 30.94 20.58
CA ARG A 9 3.85 30.25 19.69
C ARG A 9 4.37 31.26 18.68
N SER A 10 5.68 31.33 18.52
CA SER A 10 6.25 32.16 17.46
C SER A 10 5.81 31.60 16.08
N HIS A 11 5.72 32.45 15.07
CA HIS A 11 5.40 32.03 13.72
C HIS A 11 6.36 30.90 13.24
N ALA A 12 7.64 31.01 13.60
CA ALA A 12 8.62 29.97 13.28
C ALA A 12 8.29 28.62 13.93
N GLN A 13 7.83 28.62 15.18
CA GLN A 13 7.43 27.39 15.87
C GLN A 13 6.19 26.77 15.25
N ALA A 14 5.18 27.55 14.87
CA ALA A 14 3.99 27.05 14.20
C ALA A 14 4.35 26.41 12.84
N VAL A 15 5.22 27.05 12.05
CA VAL A 15 5.68 26.50 10.78
C VAL A 15 6.48 25.21 10.96
N MET A 16 7.29 25.11 12.02
CA MET A 16 8.04 23.88 12.34
C MET A 16 7.10 22.74 12.74
N ASP A 17 6.10 23.03 13.56
CA ASP A 17 5.08 22.04 13.95
C ASP A 17 4.33 21.54 12.70
N ASP A 18 3.92 22.42 11.79
CA ASP A 18 3.27 22.08 10.53
C ASP A 18 4.18 21.24 9.61
N LEU A 19 5.48 21.55 9.56
CA LEU A 19 6.48 20.76 8.81
C LEU A 19 6.64 19.36 9.39
N HIS A 20 6.72 19.23 10.71
CA HIS A 20 6.84 17.94 11.37
C HIS A 20 5.58 17.09 11.15
N ASP A 21 4.40 17.69 11.21
CA ASP A 21 3.12 17.01 10.96
C ASP A 21 3.01 16.55 9.51
N ALA A 22 3.40 17.41 8.55
CA ALA A 22 3.43 17.04 7.13
C ALA A 22 4.43 15.92 6.84
N LEU A 23 5.60 15.95 7.49
CA LEU A 23 6.61 14.91 7.39
C LEU A 23 6.12 13.59 8.01
N GLY A 24 5.48 13.65 9.18
CA GLY A 24 4.89 12.49 9.84
C GLY A 24 3.82 11.81 8.96
N ARG A 25 2.93 12.60 8.33
CA ARG A 25 1.97 12.09 7.36
C ARG A 25 2.64 11.43 6.16
N ARG A 26 3.69 12.05 5.61
CA ARG A 26 4.44 11.50 4.49
C ARG A 26 5.13 10.18 4.84
N LEU A 27 5.73 10.07 6.02
CA LEU A 27 6.33 8.84 6.53
C LEU A 27 5.29 7.73 6.70
N ALA A 28 4.12 8.06 7.23
CA ALA A 28 3.04 7.11 7.45
C ALA A 28 2.52 6.46 6.15
N VAL A 29 2.58 7.19 5.01
CA VAL A 29 2.16 6.68 3.70
C VAL A 29 3.30 6.21 2.81
N SER A 30 4.55 6.34 3.26
CA SER A 30 5.73 5.83 2.56
C SER A 30 5.85 4.30 2.74
N SER A 31 6.50 3.65 1.77
CA SER A 31 6.87 2.22 1.90
C SER A 31 7.71 1.99 3.16
N LEU A 32 7.76 0.75 3.65
CA LEU A 32 8.48 0.34 4.87
C LEU A 32 9.98 0.69 4.88
N ALA A 33 10.56 1.02 3.72
CA ALA A 33 11.94 1.47 3.57
C ALA A 33 11.99 2.63 2.55
N PRO A 34 11.67 3.87 2.94
CA PRO A 34 11.79 5.02 2.04
C PRO A 34 13.26 5.25 1.70
N CYS A 35 13.54 5.56 0.43
CA CYS A 35 14.88 5.95 -0.01
C CYS A 35 15.36 7.20 0.76
N PRO A 36 16.51 7.15 1.45
CA PRO A 36 16.99 8.28 2.24
C PRO A 36 17.25 9.53 1.40
N VAL A 37 17.65 9.36 0.14
CA VAL A 37 17.90 10.48 -0.79
C VAL A 37 16.59 11.16 -1.16
N GLU A 38 15.57 10.38 -1.55
CA GLU A 38 14.23 10.90 -1.87
C GLU A 38 13.62 11.60 -0.67
N PHE A 39 13.76 11.00 0.52
CA PHE A 39 13.25 11.58 1.75
C PHE A 39 13.90 12.92 2.07
N THR A 40 15.24 13.00 1.93
CA THR A 40 15.99 14.26 2.13
C THR A 40 15.57 15.33 1.14
N ALA A 41 15.43 14.98 -0.14
CA ALA A 41 14.97 15.90 -1.18
C ALA A 41 13.56 16.43 -0.90
N ALA A 42 12.67 15.55 -0.46
CA ALA A 42 11.30 15.93 -0.11
C ALA A 42 11.23 16.89 1.07
N LEU A 43 12.05 16.68 2.10
CA LEU A 43 12.10 17.57 3.27
C LEU A 43 12.69 18.94 2.88
N VAL A 44 13.80 18.96 2.15
CA VAL A 44 14.41 20.22 1.69
C VAL A 44 13.43 21.01 0.82
N ASN A 45 12.70 20.34 -0.08
CA ASN A 45 11.69 20.97 -0.90
C ASN A 45 10.53 21.53 -0.08
N LEU A 46 10.07 20.79 0.93
CA LEU A 46 9.05 21.28 1.88
C LEU A 46 9.52 22.54 2.62
N CYS A 47 10.75 22.54 3.14
CA CYS A 47 11.34 23.71 3.77
C CYS A 47 11.48 24.89 2.81
N SER A 48 11.81 24.63 1.55
CA SER A 48 11.91 25.65 0.50
C SER A 48 10.56 26.33 0.23
N THR A 49 9.48 25.54 0.15
CA THR A 49 8.11 26.06 -0.09
C THR A 49 7.57 26.86 1.10
N GLN A 50 7.99 26.51 2.30
CA GLN A 50 7.58 27.19 3.54
C GLN A 50 8.49 28.36 3.92
N SER A 51 9.58 28.60 3.18
CA SER A 51 10.51 29.67 3.52
C SER A 51 9.90 31.05 3.25
N CYS A 52 10.15 32.00 4.16
CA CYS A 52 9.68 33.38 3.96
C CYS A 52 10.48 34.15 2.91
N GLY A 53 11.58 33.59 2.36
CA GLY A 53 12.44 34.20 1.35
C GLY A 53 13.26 35.41 1.82
N LYS A 54 13.25 35.76 3.13
CA LYS A 54 13.93 36.94 3.67
C LYS A 54 15.45 36.82 3.57
N CYS A 55 16.03 35.73 4.11
CA CYS A 55 17.47 35.55 4.12
C CYS A 55 17.97 34.81 2.87
N THR A 56 19.20 35.13 2.44
CA THR A 56 19.81 34.52 1.26
C THR A 56 19.98 32.99 1.37
N PRO A 57 20.37 32.41 2.52
CA PRO A 57 20.49 30.98 2.67
C PRO A 57 19.19 30.22 2.34
N CYS A 58 18.04 30.70 2.77
CA CYS A 58 16.76 30.09 2.38
C CYS A 58 16.40 30.40 0.93
N ARG A 59 16.40 31.69 0.53
CA ARG A 59 15.92 32.11 -0.78
C ARG A 59 16.69 31.49 -1.94
N VAL A 60 18.01 31.39 -1.83
CA VAL A 60 18.90 30.86 -2.86
C VAL A 60 19.41 29.48 -2.52
N GLY A 61 19.83 29.27 -1.26
CA GLY A 61 20.48 28.03 -0.84
C GLY A 61 19.54 26.84 -0.84
N LEU A 62 18.29 26.95 -0.36
CA LEU A 62 17.34 25.84 -0.39
C LEU A 62 16.96 25.46 -1.82
N SER A 63 16.77 26.45 -2.71
CA SER A 63 16.51 26.17 -4.13
C SER A 63 17.67 25.44 -4.79
N ALA A 64 18.92 25.89 -4.54
CA ALA A 64 20.12 25.19 -5.04
C ALA A 64 20.27 23.79 -4.48
N LEU A 65 20.02 23.61 -3.16
CA LEU A 65 20.10 22.30 -2.51
C LEU A 65 19.01 21.34 -3.05
N SER A 66 17.80 21.82 -3.27
CA SER A 66 16.74 21.03 -3.91
C SER A 66 17.09 20.60 -5.31
N ALA A 67 17.70 21.48 -6.12
CA ALA A 67 18.13 21.15 -7.48
C ALA A 67 19.23 20.07 -7.48
N LEU A 68 20.22 20.20 -6.61
CA LEU A 68 21.30 19.22 -6.48
C LEU A 68 20.77 17.83 -6.04
N LEU A 69 19.82 17.79 -5.11
CA LEU A 69 19.18 16.55 -4.69
C LEU A 69 18.31 15.94 -5.80
N ALA A 70 17.65 16.76 -6.61
CA ALA A 70 16.93 16.31 -7.79
C ALA A 70 17.90 15.70 -8.83
N ASP A 71 19.08 16.31 -9.06
CA ASP A 71 20.09 15.76 -9.96
C ASP A 71 20.58 14.38 -9.51
N VAL A 72 20.73 14.15 -8.19
CA VAL A 72 21.05 12.81 -7.65
C VAL A 72 19.95 11.81 -7.96
N LEU A 73 18.68 12.18 -7.73
CA LEU A 73 17.52 11.30 -7.95
C LEU A 73 17.27 11.00 -9.43
N GLU A 74 17.60 11.93 -10.31
CA GLU A 74 17.39 11.79 -11.76
C GLU A 74 18.63 11.21 -12.49
N GLY A 75 19.67 10.85 -11.74
CA GLY A 75 20.88 10.24 -12.28
C GLY A 75 21.77 11.21 -13.09
N ARG A 76 21.66 12.53 -12.86
CA ARG A 76 22.50 13.56 -13.50
C ARG A 76 23.72 13.98 -12.66
N ALA A 77 23.76 13.54 -11.40
CA ALA A 77 24.82 13.91 -10.48
C ALA A 77 26.11 13.12 -10.73
N ASP A 78 27.24 13.75 -10.40
CA ASP A 78 28.54 13.16 -10.36
C ASP A 78 29.15 13.14 -8.94
N GLU A 79 30.34 12.57 -8.76
CA GLU A 79 31.02 12.48 -7.46
C GLU A 79 31.29 13.86 -6.81
N SER A 80 31.39 14.93 -7.60
CA SER A 80 31.57 16.28 -7.08
C SER A 80 30.32 16.86 -6.50
N THR A 81 29.16 16.38 -6.97
CA THR A 81 27.81 16.83 -6.56
C THR A 81 27.56 16.56 -5.08
N LEU A 82 27.99 15.42 -4.53
CA LEU A 82 27.81 15.11 -3.11
C LEU A 82 28.55 16.10 -2.21
N ASN A 83 29.78 16.46 -2.57
CA ASN A 83 30.56 17.47 -1.85
C ASN A 83 29.88 18.85 -1.93
N LEU A 84 29.26 19.18 -3.08
CA LEU A 84 28.55 20.44 -3.26
C LEU A 84 27.26 20.48 -2.43
N ILE A 85 26.52 19.38 -2.37
CA ILE A 85 25.34 19.22 -1.50
C ILE A 85 25.75 19.46 -0.03
N GLU A 86 26.81 18.80 0.44
CA GLU A 86 27.29 18.91 1.82
C GLU A 86 27.72 20.35 2.16
N ARG A 87 28.46 21.00 1.28
CA ARG A 87 28.85 22.41 1.45
C ARG A 87 27.67 23.36 1.45
N THR A 88 26.72 23.17 0.54
CA THR A 88 25.52 24.00 0.45
C THR A 88 24.65 23.82 1.69
N ALA A 89 24.40 22.60 2.12
CA ALA A 89 23.65 22.30 3.34
C ALA A 89 24.33 22.90 4.57
N ARG A 90 25.66 22.81 4.67
CA ARG A 90 26.43 23.41 5.77
C ARG A 90 26.35 24.94 5.76
N THR A 91 26.39 25.56 4.61
CA THR A 91 26.25 27.02 4.49
C THR A 91 24.85 27.46 4.95
N ILE A 92 23.79 26.76 4.50
CA ILE A 92 22.43 27.04 4.93
C ILE A 92 22.30 26.88 6.45
N TYR A 93 22.80 25.77 7.01
CA TYR A 93 22.80 25.49 8.45
C TYR A 93 23.44 26.61 9.28
N LEU A 94 24.62 27.11 8.86
CA LEU A 94 25.40 28.07 9.63
C LEU A 94 24.98 29.52 9.46
N SER A 95 24.23 29.86 8.38
CA SER A 95 23.95 31.25 8.03
C SER A 95 22.45 31.60 7.92
N SER A 96 21.54 30.64 8.23
CA SER A 96 20.11 30.93 8.24
C SER A 96 19.67 31.71 9.48
N ASP A 97 18.79 32.67 9.28
CA ASP A 97 18.28 33.55 10.36
C ASP A 97 17.21 32.87 11.24
N CYS A 98 16.67 31.73 10.83
CA CYS A 98 15.57 31.07 11.53
C CYS A 98 15.60 29.56 11.42
N ALA A 99 14.74 28.89 12.18
CA ALA A 99 14.66 27.44 12.29
C ALA A 99 14.45 26.74 10.94
N ILE A 100 13.69 27.29 9.98
CA ILE A 100 13.40 26.62 8.69
C ILE A 100 14.69 26.29 7.93
N GLY A 101 15.57 27.28 7.73
CA GLY A 101 16.82 27.03 7.02
C GLY A 101 17.81 26.21 7.85
N TYR A 102 17.88 26.50 9.17
CA TYR A 102 18.71 25.74 10.09
C TYR A 102 18.36 24.24 10.06
N GLU A 103 17.09 23.88 10.20
CA GLU A 103 16.63 22.49 10.21
C GLU A 103 16.81 21.82 8.84
N ALA A 104 16.50 22.52 7.76
CA ALA A 104 16.75 21.98 6.41
C ALA A 104 18.20 21.63 6.18
N GLY A 105 19.13 22.52 6.58
CA GLY A 105 20.58 22.28 6.49
C GLY A 105 21.02 21.15 7.43
N ALA A 106 20.56 21.15 8.68
CA ALA A 106 20.90 20.11 9.67
C ALA A 106 20.44 18.72 9.22
N MET A 107 19.19 18.60 8.76
CA MET A 107 18.63 17.33 8.29
C MET A 107 19.33 16.79 7.05
N ALA A 108 19.66 17.66 6.07
CA ALA A 108 20.42 17.26 4.89
C ALA A 108 21.82 16.74 5.28
N LEU A 109 22.53 17.42 6.19
CA LEU A 109 23.82 16.98 6.71
C LEU A 109 23.73 15.65 7.47
N THR A 110 22.68 15.48 8.27
CA THR A 110 22.45 14.25 9.03
C THR A 110 22.16 13.09 8.08
N ALA A 111 21.35 13.30 7.06
CA ALA A 111 21.01 12.30 6.05
C ALA A 111 22.29 11.87 5.27
N ILE A 112 23.08 12.81 4.79
CA ILE A 112 24.32 12.50 4.07
C ILE A 112 25.29 11.71 4.95
N ARG A 113 25.43 12.05 6.22
CA ARG A 113 26.32 11.33 7.14
C ARG A 113 25.82 9.94 7.50
N GLY A 114 24.52 9.81 7.70
CA GLY A 114 23.89 8.54 8.12
C GLY A 114 23.70 7.56 6.98
N PHE A 115 23.55 8.04 5.74
CA PHE A 115 23.19 7.25 4.56
C PHE A 115 24.12 7.55 3.36
N ARG A 116 25.39 7.80 3.63
CA ARG A 116 26.35 8.20 2.60
C ARG A 116 26.44 7.19 1.46
N ASP A 117 26.44 5.91 1.79
CA ASP A 117 26.51 4.83 0.81
C ASP A 117 25.31 4.84 -0.16
N ASP A 118 24.12 5.23 0.33
CA ASP A 118 22.92 5.34 -0.51
C ASP A 118 23.03 6.52 -1.49
N PHE A 119 23.57 7.66 -1.07
CA PHE A 119 23.83 8.79 -1.94
C PHE A 119 24.88 8.43 -3.01
N GLU A 120 25.97 7.80 -2.61
CA GLU A 120 27.03 7.36 -3.53
C GLU A 120 26.54 6.29 -4.50
N HIS A 121 25.64 5.39 -4.06
CA HIS A 121 25.01 4.40 -4.93
C HIS A 121 24.17 5.07 -6.03
N HIS A 122 23.29 6.03 -5.66
CA HIS A 122 22.51 6.78 -6.63
C HIS A 122 23.37 7.49 -7.67
N ILE A 123 24.50 8.05 -7.24
CA ILE A 123 25.43 8.77 -8.13
C ILE A 123 26.15 7.82 -9.06
N ARG A 124 26.64 6.67 -8.57
CA ARG A 124 27.42 5.72 -9.37
C ARG A 124 26.56 4.87 -10.31
N GLU A 125 25.45 4.37 -9.81
CA GLU A 125 24.60 3.44 -10.56
C GLU A 125 23.48 4.15 -11.32
N HIS A 126 23.33 5.45 -11.15
CA HIS A 126 22.21 6.28 -11.68
C HIS A 126 20.85 5.67 -11.41
N SER A 127 20.73 4.93 -10.30
CA SER A 127 19.55 4.19 -9.89
C SER A 127 19.44 4.13 -8.38
N CYS A 128 18.22 3.94 -7.87
CA CYS A 128 17.98 3.71 -6.46
C CYS A 128 18.34 2.27 -6.10
N GLY A 129 19.20 2.04 -5.08
CA GLY A 129 19.48 0.70 -4.55
C GLY A 129 18.34 0.11 -3.72
N PHE A 130 17.39 0.92 -3.30
CA PHE A 130 16.12 0.47 -2.72
C PHE A 130 15.22 -0.08 -3.82
N ASP A 131 14.72 -1.30 -3.62
CA ASP A 131 13.91 -2.02 -4.58
C ASP A 131 12.79 -1.12 -5.10
N ARG A 132 12.86 -0.77 -6.38
CA ARG A 132 11.92 0.13 -7.07
C ARG A 132 10.57 -0.48 -7.40
N GLU A 133 10.26 -1.63 -6.89
CA GLU A 133 8.89 -1.90 -6.53
C GLU A 133 8.49 -0.94 -5.39
N ALA A 134 8.51 0.36 -5.69
CA ALA A 134 7.89 1.37 -4.84
C ALA A 134 6.42 0.99 -4.75
N ARG A 135 6.16 0.06 -3.83
CA ARG A 135 4.81 -0.49 -3.62
C ARG A 135 3.93 0.70 -3.36
N VAL A 136 2.99 0.90 -4.26
CA VAL A 136 2.01 1.97 -4.12
C VAL A 136 1.43 1.85 -2.71
N PRO A 137 1.44 2.88 -1.85
CA PRO A 137 1.11 2.73 -0.44
C PRO A 137 -0.23 2.06 -0.17
N CYS A 138 -1.25 2.32 -0.99
CA CYS A 138 -2.54 1.64 -0.88
C CYS A 138 -2.45 0.13 -1.20
N VAL A 139 -1.55 -0.28 -2.10
CA VAL A 139 -1.29 -1.69 -2.40
C VAL A 139 -0.52 -2.35 -1.25
N SER A 140 0.50 -1.66 -0.71
CA SER A 140 1.26 -2.15 0.45
C SER A 140 0.42 -2.23 1.71
N GLY A 141 -0.49 -1.28 1.93
CA GLY A 141 -1.44 -1.28 3.03
C GLY A 141 -2.58 -2.30 2.88
N CYS A 142 -2.72 -2.92 1.70
CA CYS A 142 -3.71 -3.98 1.47
C CYS A 142 -3.12 -5.34 1.86
N PRO A 143 -3.68 -6.09 2.83
CA PRO A 143 -3.17 -7.42 3.19
C PRO A 143 -3.15 -8.44 2.04
N ALA A 144 -4.02 -8.25 1.04
CA ALA A 144 -4.06 -9.08 -0.16
C ALA A 144 -3.23 -8.50 -1.32
N HIS A 145 -2.58 -7.36 -1.16
CA HIS A 145 -1.79 -6.68 -2.19
C HIS A 145 -2.52 -6.52 -3.53
N VAL A 146 -3.82 -6.18 -3.48
CA VAL A 146 -4.62 -5.94 -4.68
C VAL A 146 -4.07 -4.73 -5.43
N ASP A 147 -3.96 -4.84 -6.76
CA ASP A 147 -3.57 -3.73 -7.63
C ASP A 147 -4.68 -2.66 -7.67
N ILE A 148 -4.65 -1.78 -6.67
CA ILE A 148 -5.66 -0.74 -6.46
C ILE A 148 -5.65 0.31 -7.58
N PRO A 149 -4.50 0.89 -7.98
CA PRO A 149 -4.47 1.83 -9.10
C PRO A 149 -4.98 1.21 -10.41
N GLY A 150 -4.60 -0.05 -10.68
CA GLY A 150 -5.00 -0.74 -11.89
C GLY A 150 -6.52 -0.90 -12.00
N TYR A 151 -7.20 -1.39 -10.95
CA TYR A 151 -8.65 -1.53 -11.04
C TYR A 151 -9.40 -0.19 -10.99
N ILE A 152 -8.89 0.84 -10.27
CA ILE A 152 -9.52 2.17 -10.25
C ILE A 152 -9.48 2.81 -11.64
N SER A 153 -8.37 2.72 -12.35
CA SER A 153 -8.24 3.19 -13.72
C SER A 153 -9.24 2.52 -14.67
N LEU A 154 -9.48 1.21 -14.47
CA LEU A 154 -10.50 0.48 -15.24
C LEU A 154 -11.93 0.89 -14.87
N VAL A 155 -12.19 1.22 -13.60
CA VAL A 155 -13.49 1.76 -13.15
C VAL A 155 -13.74 3.12 -13.79
N GLU A 156 -12.74 4.00 -13.83
CA GLU A 156 -12.82 5.29 -14.53
C GLU A 156 -13.15 5.13 -16.02
N ALA A 157 -12.54 4.13 -16.67
CA ALA A 157 -12.79 3.81 -18.06
C ALA A 157 -14.13 3.09 -18.31
N GLY A 158 -14.96 2.84 -17.29
CA GLY A 158 -16.22 2.10 -17.40
C GLY A 158 -16.04 0.59 -17.63
N ARG A 159 -14.82 0.06 -17.47
CA ARG A 159 -14.46 -1.35 -17.71
C ARG A 159 -14.58 -2.17 -16.43
N TYR A 160 -15.78 -2.26 -15.86
CA TYR A 160 -16.00 -2.86 -14.53
C TYR A 160 -15.65 -4.34 -14.46
N ALA A 161 -15.97 -5.11 -15.49
CA ALA A 161 -15.63 -6.53 -15.56
C ALA A 161 -14.11 -6.77 -15.54
N ASP A 162 -13.34 -5.96 -16.28
CA ASP A 162 -11.88 -6.02 -16.24
C ASP A 162 -11.31 -5.58 -14.89
N ALA A 163 -11.92 -4.57 -14.25
CA ALA A 163 -11.55 -4.15 -12.90
C ALA A 163 -11.72 -5.30 -11.88
N VAL A 164 -12.83 -6.03 -11.93
CA VAL A 164 -13.08 -7.21 -11.09
C VAL A 164 -12.06 -8.32 -11.39
N LYS A 165 -11.69 -8.53 -12.64
CA LYS A 165 -10.65 -9.49 -13.02
C LYS A 165 -9.29 -9.14 -12.41
N VAL A 166 -8.92 -7.84 -12.40
CA VAL A 166 -7.68 -7.38 -11.74
C VAL A 166 -7.75 -7.63 -10.23
N ILE A 167 -8.87 -7.33 -9.58
CA ILE A 167 -9.06 -7.56 -8.15
C ILE A 167 -8.92 -9.06 -7.82
N ARG A 168 -9.53 -9.94 -8.62
CA ARG A 168 -9.57 -11.39 -8.39
C ARG A 168 -8.22 -12.10 -8.55
N LYS A 169 -7.22 -11.45 -9.13
CA LYS A 169 -5.85 -11.99 -9.13
C LYS A 169 -5.34 -12.26 -7.70
N ASN A 170 -5.69 -11.40 -6.76
CA ASN A 170 -5.20 -11.44 -5.38
C ASN A 170 -6.32 -11.58 -4.33
N ASN A 171 -7.58 -11.43 -4.74
CA ASN A 171 -8.74 -11.47 -3.84
C ASN A 171 -9.93 -12.14 -4.54
N PRO A 172 -10.21 -13.44 -4.28
CA PRO A 172 -11.30 -14.17 -4.91
C PRO A 172 -12.69 -13.80 -4.37
N LEU A 173 -12.76 -13.00 -3.29
CA LEU A 173 -13.99 -12.55 -2.61
C LEU A 173 -14.12 -11.01 -2.66
N PRO A 174 -14.12 -10.38 -3.85
CA PRO A 174 -14.11 -8.93 -3.96
C PRO A 174 -15.37 -8.24 -3.43
N LEU A 175 -16.55 -8.83 -3.58
CA LEU A 175 -17.82 -8.27 -3.07
C LEU A 175 -17.89 -8.37 -1.54
N VAL A 176 -17.52 -9.52 -0.97
CA VAL A 176 -17.42 -9.67 0.49
C VAL A 176 -16.49 -8.61 1.05
N CYS A 177 -15.29 -8.46 0.50
CA CYS A 177 -14.36 -7.42 0.92
C CYS A 177 -14.91 -6.01 0.68
N GLY A 178 -15.69 -5.78 -0.39
CA GLY A 178 -16.35 -4.50 -0.65
C GLY A 178 -17.41 -4.12 0.39
N LEU A 179 -17.93 -5.10 1.14
CA LEU A 179 -18.96 -4.90 2.17
C LEU A 179 -18.42 -4.86 3.60
N VAL A 180 -17.32 -5.59 3.90
CA VAL A 180 -16.90 -5.81 5.29
C VAL A 180 -15.44 -5.48 5.59
N CYS A 181 -14.64 -5.10 4.60
CA CYS A 181 -13.23 -4.76 4.78
C CYS A 181 -13.06 -3.47 5.59
N GLU A 182 -12.09 -3.44 6.50
CA GLU A 182 -11.71 -2.23 7.27
C GLU A 182 -10.88 -1.22 6.44
N HIS A 183 -10.69 -1.47 5.16
CA HIS A 183 -10.06 -0.63 4.13
C HIS A 183 -8.76 0.10 4.57
N PRO A 184 -7.75 -0.60 5.12
CA PRO A 184 -6.49 0.03 5.54
C PRO A 184 -5.77 0.75 4.39
N CYS A 185 -6.06 0.39 3.14
CA CYS A 185 -5.54 1.06 1.96
C CYS A 185 -5.91 2.55 1.87
N GLU A 186 -7.07 2.96 2.40
CA GLU A 186 -7.50 4.36 2.42
C GLU A 186 -6.67 5.18 3.43
N MET A 187 -6.31 4.59 4.58
CA MET A 187 -5.42 5.24 5.56
C MET A 187 -4.03 5.51 4.98
N HIS A 188 -3.58 4.72 3.99
CA HIS A 188 -2.30 4.88 3.32
C HIS A 188 -2.41 5.62 1.98
N CYS A 189 -3.58 6.20 1.67
CA CYS A 189 -3.79 6.89 0.40
C CYS A 189 -3.00 8.20 0.36
N ARG A 190 -2.10 8.34 -0.64
CA ARG A 190 -1.32 9.58 -0.84
C ARG A 190 -2.18 10.81 -1.08
N ARG A 191 -3.38 10.63 -1.63
CA ARG A 191 -4.30 11.75 -1.84
C ARG A 191 -4.71 12.41 -0.52
N GLY A 192 -4.84 11.63 0.57
CA GLY A 192 -5.10 12.15 1.91
C GLY A 192 -4.04 13.12 2.46
N MET A 193 -2.90 13.27 1.77
CA MET A 193 -1.91 14.32 2.08
C MET A 193 -2.26 15.68 1.47
N VAL A 194 -3.16 15.70 0.49
CA VAL A 194 -3.57 16.91 -0.25
C VAL A 194 -4.97 17.34 0.15
N ASP A 195 -5.89 16.38 0.16
CA ASP A 195 -7.30 16.54 0.52
C ASP A 195 -7.81 15.26 1.21
N ASP A 196 -8.92 14.68 0.77
CA ASP A 196 -9.45 13.44 1.32
C ASP A 196 -8.89 12.19 0.61
N PRO A 197 -8.71 11.06 1.31
CA PRO A 197 -8.37 9.79 0.69
C PRO A 197 -9.39 9.40 -0.39
N MET A 198 -8.93 8.68 -1.41
CA MET A 198 -9.86 8.07 -2.36
C MET A 198 -10.73 7.03 -1.66
N ASN A 199 -12.03 6.99 -1.97
CA ASN A 199 -12.96 5.99 -1.45
C ASN A 199 -12.77 4.63 -2.17
N ILE A 200 -11.65 3.97 -1.86
CA ILE A 200 -11.16 2.76 -2.52
C ILE A 200 -12.14 1.59 -2.31
N LEU A 201 -12.71 1.50 -1.10
CA LEU A 201 -13.68 0.46 -0.75
C LEU A 201 -14.96 0.58 -1.58
N ALA A 202 -15.51 1.79 -1.69
CA ALA A 202 -16.71 2.04 -2.47
C ALA A 202 -16.47 1.80 -3.97
N LEU A 203 -15.31 2.20 -4.51
CA LEU A 203 -14.97 1.93 -5.91
C LEU A 203 -14.85 0.44 -6.20
N LYS A 204 -14.27 -0.35 -5.29
CA LYS A 204 -14.22 -1.81 -5.39
C LYS A 204 -15.62 -2.41 -5.41
N ARG A 205 -16.46 -2.01 -4.45
CA ARG A 205 -17.86 -2.46 -4.37
C ARG A 205 -18.62 -2.09 -5.64
N PHE A 206 -18.49 -0.85 -6.09
CA PHE A 206 -19.13 -0.36 -7.30
C PHE A 206 -18.75 -1.20 -8.53
N ALA A 207 -17.46 -1.49 -8.71
CA ALA A 207 -17.00 -2.33 -9.81
C ALA A 207 -17.67 -3.71 -9.83
N VAL A 208 -17.74 -4.36 -8.67
CA VAL A 208 -18.37 -5.70 -8.56
C VAL A 208 -19.88 -5.63 -8.77
N GLU A 209 -20.58 -4.61 -8.24
CA GLU A 209 -22.02 -4.46 -8.38
C GLU A 209 -22.46 -4.09 -9.81
N HIS A 210 -21.56 -3.54 -10.62
CA HIS A 210 -21.81 -3.15 -12.02
C HIS A 210 -21.16 -4.09 -13.06
N SER A 211 -20.59 -5.21 -12.60
CA SER A 211 -20.11 -6.30 -13.47
C SER A 211 -21.02 -7.52 -13.36
N ASP A 212 -21.20 -8.25 -14.45
CA ASP A 212 -21.78 -9.60 -14.36
C ASP A 212 -20.73 -10.56 -13.82
N LEU A 213 -21.04 -11.29 -12.74
CA LEU A 213 -20.17 -12.31 -12.18
C LEU A 213 -19.86 -13.42 -13.21
N ASN A 214 -20.74 -13.62 -14.19
CA ASN A 214 -20.59 -14.63 -15.25
C ASN A 214 -19.70 -14.16 -16.41
N ASP A 215 -19.42 -12.86 -16.53
CA ASP A 215 -18.58 -12.31 -17.61
C ASP A 215 -17.16 -12.87 -17.59
N HIS A 216 -16.69 -13.31 -16.43
CA HIS A 216 -15.33 -13.86 -16.27
C HIS A 216 -15.35 -15.10 -15.39
N LYS A 217 -15.55 -16.26 -16.02
CA LYS A 217 -15.33 -17.55 -15.35
C LYS A 217 -13.85 -17.70 -15.00
N PRO A 218 -13.51 -18.42 -13.90
CA PRO A 218 -12.14 -18.75 -13.59
C PRO A 218 -11.43 -19.41 -14.77
N HIS A 219 -10.24 -18.94 -15.11
CA HIS A 219 -9.40 -19.60 -16.11
C HIS A 219 -8.57 -20.66 -15.39
N VAL A 220 -8.88 -21.92 -15.64
CA VAL A 220 -8.17 -23.07 -15.08
C VAL A 220 -7.16 -23.56 -16.12
N VAL A 221 -5.90 -23.72 -15.72
CA VAL A 221 -4.87 -24.31 -16.59
C VAL A 221 -5.02 -25.84 -16.69
N ASP A 222 -4.23 -26.47 -17.54
CA ASP A 222 -4.28 -27.92 -17.76
C ASP A 222 -4.10 -28.72 -16.47
N ASN A 223 -4.81 -29.85 -16.38
CA ASN A 223 -4.83 -30.68 -15.18
C ASN A 223 -3.43 -31.25 -14.88
N THR A 224 -2.96 -30.98 -13.66
CA THR A 224 -1.66 -31.44 -13.17
C THR A 224 -1.64 -32.91 -12.74
N GLY A 225 -2.80 -33.57 -12.68
CA GLY A 225 -2.96 -34.91 -12.12
C GLY A 225 -2.90 -35.01 -10.60
N LYS A 226 -2.67 -33.89 -9.91
CA LYS A 226 -2.61 -33.86 -8.41
C LYS A 226 -3.99 -33.63 -7.84
N ARG A 227 -4.28 -34.37 -6.74
CA ARG A 227 -5.49 -34.21 -5.93
C ARG A 227 -5.12 -33.48 -4.65
N ILE A 228 -5.97 -32.58 -4.17
CA ILE A 228 -5.72 -31.78 -2.97
C ILE A 228 -6.98 -31.69 -2.12
N ALA A 229 -6.87 -32.09 -0.86
CA ALA A 229 -7.91 -31.89 0.16
C ALA A 229 -7.72 -30.55 0.85
N VAL A 230 -8.76 -29.72 0.89
CA VAL A 230 -8.82 -28.46 1.68
C VAL A 230 -9.78 -28.66 2.83
N ILE A 231 -9.29 -28.54 4.05
CA ILE A 231 -10.08 -28.75 5.28
C ILE A 231 -10.62 -27.40 5.76
N GLY A 232 -11.94 -27.26 5.70
CA GLY A 232 -12.69 -26.07 6.08
C GLY A 232 -13.05 -25.18 4.89
N GLY A 233 -14.35 -24.87 4.75
CA GLY A 233 -14.95 -24.03 3.71
C GLY A 233 -15.12 -22.56 4.10
N GLY A 234 -14.30 -22.05 5.02
CA GLY A 234 -14.25 -20.63 5.37
C GLY A 234 -13.50 -19.79 4.32
N PRO A 235 -13.34 -18.45 4.53
CA PRO A 235 -12.69 -17.59 3.54
C PRO A 235 -11.27 -18.03 3.17
N ALA A 236 -10.51 -18.54 4.13
CA ALA A 236 -9.16 -19.05 3.88
C ALA A 236 -9.18 -20.31 2.99
N GLY A 237 -10.05 -21.29 3.33
CA GLY A 237 -10.19 -22.52 2.55
C GLY A 237 -10.75 -22.25 1.15
N LEU A 238 -11.75 -21.40 1.01
CA LEU A 238 -12.29 -20.98 -0.28
C LEU A 238 -11.23 -20.33 -1.16
N SER A 239 -10.41 -19.42 -0.58
CA SER A 239 -9.32 -18.77 -1.32
C SER A 239 -8.23 -19.76 -1.71
N CYS A 240 -7.83 -20.62 -0.80
CA CYS A 240 -6.85 -21.68 -1.05
C CYS A 240 -7.32 -22.61 -2.17
N ALA A 241 -8.55 -23.12 -2.08
CA ALA A 241 -9.14 -24.02 -3.07
C ALA A 241 -9.22 -23.35 -4.45
N TYR A 242 -9.63 -22.07 -4.50
CA TYR A 242 -9.68 -21.32 -5.74
C TYR A 242 -8.32 -21.25 -6.44
N TYR A 243 -7.27 -20.79 -5.75
CA TYR A 243 -5.97 -20.66 -6.39
C TYR A 243 -5.36 -22.01 -6.77
N LEU A 244 -5.56 -23.05 -5.98
CA LEU A 244 -5.12 -24.40 -6.33
C LEU A 244 -5.87 -24.96 -7.56
N ALA A 245 -7.19 -24.69 -7.65
CA ALA A 245 -7.98 -25.11 -8.80
C ALA A 245 -7.54 -24.37 -10.08
N VAL A 246 -7.32 -23.05 -10.05
CA VAL A 246 -6.81 -22.32 -11.24
C VAL A 246 -5.41 -22.75 -11.64
N MET A 247 -4.60 -23.30 -10.72
CA MET A 247 -3.31 -23.95 -11.01
C MET A 247 -3.45 -25.35 -11.65
N GLY A 248 -4.66 -25.81 -11.91
CA GLY A 248 -4.94 -27.08 -12.57
C GLY A 248 -4.96 -28.30 -11.63
N HIS A 249 -5.02 -28.08 -10.32
CA HIS A 249 -5.16 -29.20 -9.37
C HIS A 249 -6.63 -29.59 -9.18
N LYS A 250 -6.88 -30.87 -8.97
CA LYS A 250 -8.21 -31.36 -8.57
C LYS A 250 -8.39 -31.13 -7.08
N VAL A 251 -9.27 -30.19 -6.69
CA VAL A 251 -9.45 -29.75 -5.31
C VAL A 251 -10.78 -30.22 -4.76
N THR A 252 -10.78 -30.77 -3.53
CA THR A 252 -11.99 -31.10 -2.76
C THR A 252 -11.97 -30.35 -1.44
N ILE A 253 -13.03 -29.59 -1.14
CA ILE A 253 -13.22 -28.90 0.14
C ILE A 253 -14.05 -29.81 1.06
N PHE A 254 -13.55 -30.10 2.26
CA PHE A 254 -14.26 -30.79 3.34
C PHE A 254 -14.73 -29.76 4.37
N GLU A 255 -16.05 -29.61 4.54
CA GLU A 255 -16.64 -28.63 5.46
C GLU A 255 -17.57 -29.34 6.45
N GLN A 256 -17.37 -29.10 7.75
CA GLN A 256 -18.18 -29.71 8.81
C GLN A 256 -19.61 -29.19 8.91
N ARG A 257 -19.91 -28.07 8.28
CA ARG A 257 -21.23 -27.43 8.33
C ARG A 257 -21.99 -27.63 7.02
N HIS A 258 -23.32 -27.35 7.05
CA HIS A 258 -24.21 -27.47 5.89
C HIS A 258 -23.93 -26.45 4.78
N HIS A 259 -23.14 -25.42 5.04
CA HIS A 259 -22.87 -24.35 4.08
C HIS A 259 -21.43 -23.87 4.16
N LEU A 260 -20.87 -23.53 3.00
CA LEU A 260 -19.60 -22.84 2.89
C LEU A 260 -19.69 -21.37 3.34
N GLY A 261 -18.54 -20.76 3.59
CA GLY A 261 -18.38 -19.36 3.97
C GLY A 261 -17.86 -19.16 5.41
N GLY A 262 -17.88 -20.18 6.25
CA GLY A 262 -17.34 -20.10 7.62
C GLY A 262 -17.84 -18.87 8.40
N MET A 263 -16.93 -18.10 9.01
CA MET A 263 -17.29 -16.89 9.77
C MET A 263 -17.97 -15.79 8.93
N LEU A 264 -17.79 -15.75 7.63
CA LEU A 264 -18.53 -14.83 6.76
C LEU A 264 -20.05 -15.11 6.80
N ARG A 265 -20.43 -16.37 6.92
CA ARG A 265 -21.83 -16.81 6.97
C ARG A 265 -22.38 -16.88 8.39
N TYR A 266 -21.60 -17.42 9.34
CA TYR A 266 -22.08 -17.75 10.67
C TYR A 266 -21.76 -16.69 11.72
N GLY A 267 -20.78 -15.80 11.45
CA GLY A 267 -20.35 -14.75 12.36
C GLY A 267 -20.84 -13.35 11.96
N ILE A 268 -20.80 -13.00 10.66
CA ILE A 268 -21.20 -11.68 10.20
C ILE A 268 -22.74 -11.63 10.03
N PRO A 269 -23.41 -10.63 10.61
CA PRO A 269 -24.86 -10.47 10.46
C PRO A 269 -25.28 -10.28 8.99
N SER A 270 -26.47 -10.81 8.62
CA SER A 270 -26.98 -10.76 7.24
C SER A 270 -27.27 -9.35 6.73
N TYR A 271 -27.53 -8.41 7.61
CA TYR A 271 -27.73 -7.00 7.23
C TYR A 271 -26.40 -6.33 6.79
N ARG A 272 -25.23 -6.81 7.29
CA ARG A 272 -23.91 -6.33 6.90
C ARG A 272 -23.36 -7.11 5.70
N LEU A 273 -23.57 -8.41 5.66
CA LEU A 273 -23.20 -9.29 4.55
C LEU A 273 -24.40 -10.15 4.13
N PRO A 274 -25.20 -9.71 3.15
CA PRO A 274 -26.34 -10.47 2.65
C PRO A 274 -25.96 -11.86 2.17
N ARG A 275 -26.75 -12.86 2.50
CA ARG A 275 -26.44 -14.28 2.24
C ARG A 275 -26.39 -14.59 0.74
N GLU A 276 -27.24 -13.97 -0.04
CA GLU A 276 -27.28 -14.11 -1.50
C GLU A 276 -25.99 -13.59 -2.14
N ARG A 277 -25.45 -12.48 -1.62
CA ARG A 277 -24.19 -11.88 -2.10
C ARG A 277 -23.00 -12.78 -1.80
N LEU A 278 -22.94 -13.32 -0.58
CA LEU A 278 -21.91 -14.30 -0.21
C LEU A 278 -22.02 -15.56 -1.06
N GLN A 279 -23.25 -16.07 -1.26
CA GLN A 279 -23.45 -17.30 -2.02
C GLN A 279 -23.01 -17.13 -3.47
N ALA A 280 -23.33 -16.01 -4.10
CA ALA A 280 -22.90 -15.72 -5.47
C ALA A 280 -21.37 -15.76 -5.64
N GLU A 281 -20.61 -15.25 -4.67
CA GLU A 281 -19.14 -15.34 -4.70
C GLU A 281 -18.63 -16.75 -4.43
N VAL A 282 -19.26 -17.50 -3.53
CA VAL A 282 -18.95 -18.91 -3.30
C VAL A 282 -19.19 -19.73 -4.56
N ASP A 283 -20.35 -19.56 -5.20
CA ASP A 283 -20.69 -20.27 -6.44
C ASP A 283 -19.72 -19.94 -7.58
N TRP A 284 -19.31 -18.67 -7.66
CA TRP A 284 -18.30 -18.28 -8.62
C TRP A 284 -16.95 -18.95 -8.37
N ILE A 285 -16.49 -19.06 -7.11
CA ILE A 285 -15.27 -19.79 -6.73
C ILE A 285 -15.38 -21.27 -7.12
N LEU A 286 -16.51 -21.89 -6.79
CA LEU A 286 -16.76 -23.30 -7.11
C LEU A 286 -16.81 -23.59 -8.61
N SER A 287 -17.14 -22.58 -9.42
CA SER A 287 -17.14 -22.71 -10.89
C SER A 287 -15.73 -22.98 -11.49
N ALA A 288 -14.66 -22.88 -10.68
CA ALA A 288 -13.32 -23.34 -11.03
C ALA A 288 -13.19 -24.90 -11.05
N GLY A 289 -14.27 -25.64 -10.80
CA GLY A 289 -14.25 -27.10 -10.79
C GLY A 289 -13.83 -27.70 -9.44
N ILE A 290 -14.17 -27.04 -8.35
CA ILE A 290 -13.87 -27.47 -6.99
C ILE A 290 -15.00 -28.38 -6.49
N ASP A 291 -14.64 -29.58 -6.05
CA ASP A 291 -15.55 -30.53 -5.40
C ASP A 291 -15.78 -30.10 -3.93
N VAL A 292 -16.97 -30.38 -3.39
CA VAL A 292 -17.32 -30.00 -2.00
C VAL A 292 -18.01 -31.17 -1.29
N GLU A 293 -17.52 -31.46 -0.08
CA GLU A 293 -18.14 -32.37 0.86
C GLU A 293 -18.59 -31.60 2.11
N LEU A 294 -19.90 -31.35 2.20
CA LEU A 294 -20.54 -30.70 3.35
C LEU A 294 -20.87 -31.73 4.44
N ASP A 295 -21.14 -31.23 5.66
CA ASP A 295 -21.46 -32.08 6.82
C ASP A 295 -20.36 -33.12 7.13
N HIS A 296 -19.14 -32.83 6.69
CA HIS A 296 -18.00 -33.72 6.79
C HIS A 296 -16.97 -33.14 7.80
N SER A 297 -16.94 -33.72 8.99
CA SER A 297 -15.99 -33.33 10.03
C SER A 297 -14.72 -34.16 9.94
N VAL A 298 -13.58 -33.49 9.73
CA VAL A 298 -12.27 -34.13 9.66
C VAL A 298 -11.64 -34.19 11.06
N ASN A 299 -11.59 -35.39 11.66
CA ASN A 299 -10.87 -35.69 12.89
C ASN A 299 -9.45 -36.22 12.59
N GLY A 300 -8.72 -36.65 13.60
CA GLY A 300 -7.35 -37.15 13.44
C GLY A 300 -7.23 -38.43 12.60
N GLU A 301 -8.20 -39.33 12.70
CA GLU A 301 -8.23 -40.59 11.93
C GLU A 301 -8.57 -40.28 10.45
N GLU A 302 -9.55 -39.45 10.25
CA GLU A 302 -9.95 -38.97 8.92
C GLU A 302 -8.84 -38.19 8.23
N LEU A 303 -8.11 -37.35 8.98
CA LEU A 303 -6.94 -36.64 8.44
C LEU A 303 -5.86 -37.61 7.97
N ALA A 304 -5.61 -38.68 8.71
CA ALA A 304 -4.64 -39.71 8.29
C ALA A 304 -5.10 -40.41 7.01
N ARG A 305 -6.38 -40.73 6.88
CA ARG A 305 -6.97 -41.31 5.66
C ARG A 305 -6.83 -40.38 4.46
N LEU A 306 -7.17 -39.08 4.64
CA LEU A 306 -7.08 -38.11 3.56
C LEU A 306 -5.63 -37.90 3.08
N ARG A 307 -4.64 -38.01 3.94
CA ARG A 307 -3.21 -37.93 3.55
C ARG A 307 -2.76 -39.07 2.64
N ASP A 308 -3.39 -40.23 2.75
CA ASP A 308 -3.08 -41.39 1.88
C ASP A 308 -3.87 -41.29 0.55
N GLU A 309 -4.99 -40.56 0.55
CA GLU A 309 -5.87 -40.46 -0.60
C GLU A 309 -5.54 -39.27 -1.51
N PHE A 310 -5.08 -38.15 -0.97
CA PHE A 310 -4.80 -36.90 -1.68
C PHE A 310 -3.31 -36.61 -1.78
#